data_59de140112e30be1b3c67851d4cb0be3
#
_entry.id   59de140112e30be1b3c67851d4cb0be3
#
_cell.length_a   1.000
_cell.length_b   1.000
_cell.length_c   1.000
_cell.angle_alpha   90.00
_cell.angle_beta   90.00
_cell.angle_gamma   90.00
#
_symmetry.space_group_name_H-M   'P 1'
#
loop_
_entity.id
_entity.type
_entity.pdbx_description
1 polymer ?
#
loop_
_entity_poly.entity_id
_entity_poly.type
_entity_poly.pdbx_seq_one_letter_code
_entity_poly.pdbx_strand_id
1 'polypeptide(L)'
;MVYLIGAGPGDPGLITYKGLQILKSCDAVIYDRLGTGELLDLVRSDCTKIYVGKQAGAHYKKQEEINRILVETAGKYEKVVRLKGGDSFVFGRGGEEILTLQEADIPFQVIPGVTSAIAVPEVLGIPVTHREMSRSFHVITGHTKKGEADALANIHKQEGTSVCLMGLSNLEPIMQR
;
A
#
# COMPACT_ATOMS: atom_id res chain seq x y z
N MET A 1 -11.78 -2.74 -16.76
CA MET A 1 -11.67 -3.40 -15.42
C MET A 1 -10.42 -2.95 -14.71
N VAL A 2 -10.53 -2.54 -13.44
CA VAL A 2 -9.38 -2.09 -12.62
C VAL A 2 -9.02 -3.14 -11.57
N TYR A 3 -7.72 -3.40 -11.40
CA TYR A 3 -7.19 -4.30 -10.37
C TYR A 3 -6.32 -3.50 -9.40
N LEU A 4 -6.76 -3.37 -8.14
CA LEU A 4 -5.92 -2.83 -7.07
C LEU A 4 -5.06 -3.96 -6.53
N ILE A 5 -3.75 -3.91 -6.77
CA ILE A 5 -2.82 -4.99 -6.41
C ILE A 5 -1.83 -4.49 -5.37
N GLY A 6 -1.75 -5.20 -4.24
CA GLY A 6 -0.66 -5.02 -3.29
C GLY A 6 0.63 -5.62 -3.83
N ALA A 7 1.66 -4.79 -3.98
CA ALA A 7 2.96 -5.17 -4.53
C ALA A 7 3.87 -5.93 -3.54
N GLY A 8 3.46 -5.97 -2.26
CA GLY A 8 4.33 -6.47 -1.20
C GLY A 8 5.31 -5.41 -0.66
N PRO A 9 6.21 -5.78 0.25
CA PRO A 9 7.04 -4.87 1.04
C PRO A 9 8.31 -4.37 0.31
N GLY A 10 8.52 -4.75 -0.96
CA GLY A 10 9.67 -4.33 -1.75
C GLY A 10 10.40 -5.48 -2.45
N ASP A 11 10.40 -6.68 -1.88
CA ASP A 11 10.87 -7.89 -2.54
C ASP A 11 9.84 -8.33 -3.60
N PRO A 12 10.20 -8.38 -4.90
CA PRO A 12 9.29 -8.81 -5.97
C PRO A 12 8.81 -10.26 -5.80
N GLY A 13 9.54 -11.10 -5.08
CA GLY A 13 9.14 -12.47 -4.75
C GLY A 13 7.96 -12.54 -3.77
N LEU A 14 7.64 -11.43 -3.08
CA LEU A 14 6.53 -11.35 -2.13
C LEU A 14 5.24 -10.79 -2.72
N ILE A 15 5.18 -10.57 -4.04
CA ILE A 15 3.89 -10.33 -4.70
C ILE A 15 3.08 -11.63 -4.72
N THR A 16 1.77 -11.54 -4.52
CA THR A 16 0.92 -12.73 -4.64
C THR A 16 0.92 -13.27 -6.07
N TYR A 17 0.86 -14.60 -6.22
CA TYR A 17 0.83 -15.24 -7.54
C TYR A 17 -0.29 -14.66 -8.43
N LYS A 18 -1.50 -14.47 -7.90
CA LYS A 18 -2.62 -13.85 -8.62
C LYS A 18 -2.30 -12.42 -9.06
N GLY A 19 -1.70 -11.61 -8.18
CA GLY A 19 -1.27 -10.25 -8.51
C GLY A 19 -0.26 -10.22 -9.65
N LEU A 20 0.74 -11.09 -9.61
CA LEU A 20 1.76 -11.21 -10.64
C LEU A 20 1.16 -11.59 -12.01
N GLN A 21 0.24 -12.56 -12.07
CA GLN A 21 -0.39 -12.99 -13.31
C GLN A 21 -1.19 -11.84 -13.97
N ILE A 22 -1.91 -11.07 -13.17
CA ILE A 22 -2.67 -9.92 -13.66
C ILE A 22 -1.72 -8.82 -14.13
N LEU A 23 -0.68 -8.51 -13.35
CA LEU A 23 0.32 -7.50 -13.66
C LEU A 23 1.02 -7.78 -14.99
N LYS A 24 1.43 -9.03 -15.24
CA LYS A 24 2.07 -9.44 -16.48
C LYS A 24 1.19 -9.30 -17.73
N SER A 25 -0.12 -9.22 -17.57
CA SER A 25 -1.09 -9.18 -18.67
C SER A 25 -1.88 -7.87 -18.76
N CYS A 26 -1.52 -6.83 -17.99
CA CYS A 26 -2.25 -5.56 -18.01
C CYS A 26 -1.86 -4.68 -19.20
N ASP A 27 -2.81 -3.82 -19.61
CA ASP A 27 -2.62 -2.86 -20.70
C ASP A 27 -2.06 -1.52 -20.17
N ALA A 28 -2.40 -1.19 -18.91
CA ALA A 28 -1.84 -0.04 -18.21
C ALA A 28 -1.59 -0.34 -16.74
N VAL A 29 -0.49 0.20 -16.21
CA VAL A 29 -0.16 0.13 -14.78
C VAL A 29 0.03 1.54 -14.21
N ILE A 30 -0.74 1.87 -13.17
CA ILE A 30 -0.63 3.10 -12.39
C ILE A 30 0.10 2.73 -11.09
N TYR A 31 1.23 3.34 -10.82
CA TYR A 31 2.12 2.94 -9.72
C TYR A 31 2.75 4.13 -8.99
N ASP A 32 3.18 3.90 -7.76
CA ASP A 32 4.01 4.82 -6.98
C ASP A 32 5.41 4.24 -6.74
N ARG A 33 6.24 4.96 -5.96
CA ARG A 33 7.64 4.57 -5.73
C ARG A 33 7.83 3.40 -4.78
N LEU A 34 6.82 3.06 -3.96
CA LEU A 34 6.98 2.11 -2.86
C LEU A 34 6.93 0.66 -3.36
N GLY A 35 8.10 -0.01 -3.38
CA GLY A 35 8.18 -1.46 -3.61
C GLY A 35 7.74 -1.93 -5.01
N THR A 36 7.76 -1.06 -6.03
CA THR A 36 7.22 -1.42 -7.36
C THR A 36 8.27 -1.53 -8.46
N GLY A 37 9.53 -1.10 -8.22
CA GLY A 37 10.56 -0.95 -9.26
C GLY A 37 10.76 -2.18 -10.14
N GLU A 38 11.23 -3.28 -9.58
CA GLU A 38 11.53 -4.52 -10.32
C GLU A 38 10.27 -5.21 -10.89
N LEU A 39 9.11 -5.01 -10.24
CA LEU A 39 7.84 -5.54 -10.76
C LEU A 39 7.43 -4.90 -12.09
N LEU A 40 7.85 -3.67 -12.36
CA LEU A 40 7.57 -2.98 -13.61
C LEU A 40 8.37 -3.53 -14.80
N ASP A 41 9.41 -4.30 -14.55
CA ASP A 41 10.17 -5.00 -15.60
C ASP A 41 9.46 -6.29 -16.05
N LEU A 42 8.49 -6.75 -15.25
CA LEU A 42 7.71 -7.95 -15.53
C LEU A 42 6.42 -7.69 -16.34
N VAL A 43 6.04 -6.43 -16.56
CA VAL A 43 4.89 -6.10 -17.39
C VAL A 43 5.25 -6.23 -18.88
N ARG A 44 4.23 -6.38 -19.73
CA ARG A 44 4.41 -6.42 -21.18
C ARG A 44 5.13 -5.16 -21.70
N SER A 45 5.89 -5.26 -22.76
CA SER A 45 6.62 -4.15 -23.37
C SER A 45 5.71 -3.03 -23.91
N ASP A 46 4.48 -3.37 -24.28
CA ASP A 46 3.45 -2.45 -24.77
C ASP A 46 2.54 -1.91 -23.66
N CYS A 47 2.75 -2.30 -22.41
CA CYS A 47 2.00 -1.79 -21.26
C CYS A 47 2.32 -0.32 -20.99
N THR A 48 1.28 0.52 -20.89
CA THR A 48 1.43 1.93 -20.51
C THR A 48 1.73 2.06 -19.02
N LYS A 49 2.88 2.65 -18.66
CA LYS A 49 3.32 2.86 -17.27
C LYS A 49 3.03 4.30 -16.84
N ILE A 50 2.19 4.50 -15.83
CA ILE A 50 1.76 5.81 -15.32
C ILE A 50 2.24 5.98 -13.88
N TYR A 51 3.21 6.88 -13.67
CA TYR A 51 3.73 7.19 -12.34
C TYR A 51 2.87 8.22 -11.62
N VAL A 52 2.44 7.92 -10.39
CA VAL A 52 1.62 8.82 -9.56
C VAL A 52 2.26 9.14 -8.20
N GLY A 53 3.48 8.68 -7.95
CA GLY A 53 4.21 8.94 -6.72
C GLY A 53 4.81 10.34 -6.63
N LYS A 54 5.53 10.60 -5.53
CA LYS A 54 6.27 11.86 -5.33
C LYS A 54 7.42 11.97 -6.33
N GLN A 55 7.49 13.07 -7.06
CA GLN A 55 8.68 13.46 -7.82
C GLN A 55 9.48 14.48 -7.00
N ALA A 56 10.81 14.36 -7.04
CA ALA A 56 11.70 15.35 -6.41
C ALA A 56 11.45 16.73 -7.05
N GLY A 57 11.12 17.72 -6.23
CA GLY A 57 10.87 19.10 -6.70
C GLY A 57 9.47 19.39 -7.26
N ALA A 58 8.57 18.42 -7.37
CA ALA A 58 7.20 18.60 -7.81
C ALA A 58 6.20 18.56 -6.66
N HIS A 59 5.06 19.28 -6.82
CA HIS A 59 3.97 19.20 -5.88
C HIS A 59 3.44 17.76 -5.77
N TYR A 60 3.17 17.33 -4.53
CA TYR A 60 2.56 16.04 -4.25
C TYR A 60 1.22 15.92 -4.97
N LYS A 61 1.03 14.90 -5.79
CA LYS A 61 -0.28 14.61 -6.38
C LYS A 61 -1.26 14.34 -5.24
N LYS A 62 -2.30 15.17 -5.17
CA LYS A 62 -3.38 14.95 -4.20
C LYS A 62 -4.11 13.65 -4.54
N GLN A 63 -4.72 13.00 -3.55
CA GLN A 63 -5.46 11.75 -3.79
C GLN A 63 -6.54 11.92 -4.86
N GLU A 64 -7.19 13.07 -4.92
CA GLU A 64 -8.19 13.40 -5.94
C GLU A 64 -7.62 13.34 -7.36
N GLU A 65 -6.36 13.79 -7.55
CA GLU A 65 -5.68 13.70 -8.85
C GLU A 65 -5.35 12.24 -9.22
N ILE A 66 -4.93 11.44 -8.25
CA ILE A 66 -4.68 9.99 -8.46
C ILE A 66 -5.98 9.29 -8.83
N ASN A 67 -7.07 9.59 -8.12
CA ASN A 67 -8.39 9.03 -8.39
C ASN A 67 -8.88 9.41 -9.80
N ARG A 68 -8.68 10.67 -10.23
CA ARG A 68 -9.02 11.11 -11.58
C ARG A 68 -8.21 10.35 -12.63
N ILE A 69 -6.89 10.20 -12.45
CA ILE A 69 -6.02 9.43 -13.36
C ILE A 69 -6.50 7.98 -13.46
N LEU A 70 -6.92 7.40 -12.34
CA LEU A 70 -7.41 6.01 -12.30
C LEU A 70 -8.68 5.84 -13.15
N VAL A 71 -9.66 6.75 -13.01
CA VAL A 71 -10.90 6.75 -13.80
C VAL A 71 -10.62 6.99 -15.28
N GLU A 72 -9.82 8.00 -15.61
CA GLU A 72 -9.45 8.32 -17.01
C GLU A 72 -8.72 7.17 -17.70
N THR A 73 -7.84 6.46 -16.95
CA THR A 73 -7.09 5.32 -17.49
C THR A 73 -8.03 4.11 -17.70
N ALA A 74 -8.96 3.87 -16.79
CA ALA A 74 -9.94 2.81 -16.92
C ALA A 74 -10.89 3.00 -18.12
N GLY A 75 -11.14 4.25 -18.52
CA GLY A 75 -11.89 4.56 -19.74
C GLY A 75 -11.14 4.31 -21.05
N LYS A 76 -9.81 4.16 -21.01
CA LYS A 76 -8.94 4.00 -22.19
C LYS A 76 -8.43 2.59 -22.40
N TYR A 77 -8.33 1.79 -21.34
CA TYR A 77 -7.71 0.46 -21.35
C TYR A 77 -8.65 -0.59 -20.73
N GLU A 78 -8.62 -1.80 -21.25
CA GLU A 78 -9.49 -2.88 -20.77
C GLU A 78 -9.02 -3.42 -19.42
N LYS A 79 -7.70 -3.63 -19.25
CA LYS A 79 -7.10 -4.18 -18.05
C LYS A 79 -6.12 -3.19 -17.43
N VAL A 80 -6.56 -2.48 -16.39
CA VAL A 80 -5.78 -1.49 -15.68
C VAL A 80 -5.34 -2.04 -14.33
N VAL A 81 -4.07 -1.94 -14.00
CA VAL A 81 -3.52 -2.27 -12.68
C VAL A 81 -3.22 -0.99 -11.92
N ARG A 82 -3.74 -0.86 -10.70
CA ARG A 82 -3.24 0.07 -9.69
C ARG A 82 -2.33 -0.70 -8.75
N LEU A 83 -1.01 -0.58 -8.95
CA LEU A 83 0.02 -1.26 -8.17
C LEU A 83 0.44 -0.39 -6.98
N LYS A 84 0.30 -0.91 -5.76
CA LYS A 84 0.51 -0.20 -4.49
C LYS A 84 1.50 -0.95 -3.62
N GLY A 85 2.45 -0.26 -2.99
CA GLY A 85 3.38 -0.88 -2.05
C GLY A 85 2.67 -1.51 -0.84
N GLY A 86 3.16 -2.63 -0.36
CA GLY A 86 2.56 -3.39 0.73
C GLY A 86 1.20 -3.98 0.35
N ASP A 87 0.21 -3.75 1.20
CA ASP A 87 -1.21 -4.06 0.96
C ASP A 87 -2.00 -2.77 0.71
N SER A 88 -2.97 -2.82 -0.22
CA SER A 88 -3.72 -1.64 -0.64
C SER A 88 -4.59 -1.02 0.47
N PHE A 89 -4.99 -1.82 1.48
CA PHE A 89 -5.89 -1.39 2.55
C PHE A 89 -5.18 -1.14 3.88
N VAL A 90 -3.91 -1.52 4.02
CA VAL A 90 -3.12 -1.21 5.22
C VAL A 90 -2.41 0.13 5.01
N PHE A 91 -3.02 1.22 5.46
CA PHE A 91 -2.58 2.61 5.27
C PHE A 91 -2.29 3.01 3.82
N GLY A 92 -2.82 2.25 2.86
CA GLY A 92 -2.60 2.46 1.42
C GLY A 92 -3.67 3.32 0.74
N ARG A 93 -4.70 3.80 1.44
CA ARG A 93 -5.81 4.60 0.88
C ARG A 93 -6.59 3.90 -0.24
N GLY A 94 -6.49 2.58 -0.35
CA GLY A 94 -7.21 1.81 -1.37
C GLY A 94 -8.73 1.93 -1.26
N GLY A 95 -9.27 2.18 -0.04
CA GLY A 95 -10.69 2.46 0.17
C GLY A 95 -11.18 3.69 -0.59
N GLU A 96 -10.40 4.78 -0.61
CA GLU A 96 -10.74 6.01 -1.34
C GLU A 96 -10.73 5.79 -2.86
N GLU A 97 -9.79 4.98 -3.35
CA GLU A 97 -9.67 4.63 -4.77
C GLU A 97 -10.87 3.78 -5.23
N ILE A 98 -11.31 2.78 -4.45
CA ILE A 98 -12.48 1.96 -4.81
C ILE A 98 -13.80 2.72 -4.74
N LEU A 99 -13.98 3.65 -3.78
CA LEU A 99 -15.17 4.49 -3.74
C LEU A 99 -15.29 5.33 -5.03
N THR A 100 -14.18 5.92 -5.49
CA THR A 100 -14.16 6.66 -6.76
C THR A 100 -14.48 5.78 -7.96
N LEU A 101 -14.00 4.53 -8.00
CA LEU A 101 -14.34 3.59 -9.07
C LEU A 101 -15.83 3.19 -9.03
N GLN A 102 -16.39 3.00 -7.84
CA GLN A 102 -17.82 2.73 -7.66
C GLN A 102 -18.69 3.90 -8.13
N GLU A 103 -18.34 5.13 -7.76
CA GLU A 103 -19.04 6.34 -8.20
C GLU A 103 -19.01 6.53 -9.73
N ALA A 104 -17.98 6.00 -10.38
CA ALA A 104 -17.80 6.03 -11.83
C ALA A 104 -18.34 4.79 -12.56
N ASP A 105 -19.04 3.87 -11.87
CA ASP A 105 -19.53 2.60 -12.40
C ASP A 105 -18.44 1.74 -13.07
N ILE A 106 -17.17 1.85 -12.59
CA ILE A 106 -16.04 1.08 -13.12
C ILE A 106 -15.87 -0.21 -12.33
N PRO A 107 -15.95 -1.39 -12.98
CA PRO A 107 -15.72 -2.65 -12.30
C PRO A 107 -14.27 -2.78 -11.82
N PHE A 108 -14.09 -3.25 -10.59
CA PHE A 108 -12.77 -3.44 -10.00
C PHE A 108 -12.66 -4.75 -9.22
N GLN A 109 -11.42 -5.17 -8.98
CA GLN A 109 -11.07 -6.28 -8.10
C GLN A 109 -9.87 -5.89 -7.24
N VAL A 110 -9.93 -6.19 -5.93
CA VAL A 110 -8.80 -6.03 -5.01
C VAL A 110 -8.04 -7.34 -4.89
N ILE A 111 -6.73 -7.27 -5.06
CA ILE A 111 -5.81 -8.39 -4.87
C ILE A 111 -4.92 -8.05 -3.67
N PRO A 112 -5.06 -8.75 -2.56
CA PRO A 112 -4.25 -8.52 -1.36
C PRO A 112 -2.75 -8.59 -1.64
N GLY A 113 -1.99 -7.83 -0.89
CA GLY A 113 -0.54 -7.89 -0.87
C GLY A 113 0.01 -8.19 0.53
N VAL A 114 1.28 -8.54 0.61
CA VAL A 114 1.96 -8.74 1.89
C VAL A 114 2.30 -7.37 2.48
N THR A 115 1.69 -7.03 3.61
CA THR A 115 1.99 -5.78 4.31
C THR A 115 3.35 -5.82 5.02
N SER A 116 4.09 -4.70 5.01
CA SER A 116 5.33 -4.56 5.77
C SER A 116 5.15 -4.72 7.29
N ALA A 117 3.92 -4.53 7.78
CA ALA A 117 3.61 -4.75 9.20
C ALA A 117 3.84 -6.19 9.66
N ILE A 118 3.78 -7.14 8.75
CA ILE A 118 4.05 -8.56 8.98
C ILE A 118 5.40 -8.95 8.40
N ALA A 119 5.67 -8.60 7.13
CA ALA A 119 6.85 -9.06 6.43
C ALA A 119 8.16 -8.59 7.06
N VAL A 120 8.24 -7.32 7.53
CA VAL A 120 9.49 -6.80 8.11
C VAL A 120 9.86 -7.51 9.41
N PRO A 121 8.96 -7.69 10.40
CA PRO A 121 9.25 -8.50 11.56
C PRO A 121 9.62 -9.95 11.22
N GLU A 122 8.90 -10.59 10.31
CA GLU A 122 9.14 -11.98 9.92
C GLU A 122 10.54 -12.21 9.34
N VAL A 123 10.98 -11.33 8.43
CA VAL A 123 12.33 -11.41 7.83
C VAL A 123 13.43 -11.28 8.90
N LEU A 124 13.14 -10.57 9.99
CA LEU A 124 14.04 -10.43 11.14
C LEU A 124 13.88 -11.55 12.19
N GLY A 125 13.01 -12.53 11.95
CA GLY A 125 12.72 -13.61 12.89
C GLY A 125 11.91 -13.18 14.11
N ILE A 126 11.18 -12.06 14.02
CA ILE A 126 10.35 -11.51 15.09
C ILE A 126 8.89 -11.86 14.84
N PRO A 127 8.29 -12.82 15.55
CA PRO A 127 6.87 -13.12 15.43
C PRO A 127 6.02 -11.98 16.02
N VAL A 128 5.02 -11.51 15.27
CA VAL A 128 4.10 -10.46 15.76
C VAL A 128 3.09 -11.00 16.78
N THR A 129 2.92 -12.34 16.88
CA THR A 129 2.16 -13.01 17.93
C THR A 129 2.93 -14.19 18.49
N HIS A 130 2.79 -14.45 19.80
CA HIS A 130 3.40 -15.60 20.46
C HIS A 130 2.49 -16.09 21.59
N ARG A 131 2.27 -17.41 21.71
CA ARG A 131 1.30 -17.99 22.66
C ARG A 131 1.51 -17.54 24.10
N GLU A 132 2.75 -17.39 24.53
CA GLU A 132 3.13 -17.08 25.91
C GLU A 132 3.36 -15.58 26.13
N MET A 133 3.61 -14.78 25.08
CA MET A 133 4.01 -13.37 25.19
C MET A 133 2.97 -12.41 24.65
N SER A 134 2.38 -12.70 23.48
CA SER A 134 1.50 -11.75 22.81
C SER A 134 0.43 -12.48 21.99
N ARG A 135 -0.82 -12.36 22.42
CA ARG A 135 -1.97 -12.99 21.74
C ARG A 135 -2.68 -12.07 20.75
N SER A 136 -2.24 -10.82 20.66
CA SER A 136 -2.77 -9.82 19.75
C SER A 136 -1.65 -8.98 19.16
N PHE A 137 -1.89 -8.36 18.01
CA PHE A 137 -1.03 -7.30 17.52
C PHE A 137 -1.85 -6.16 16.94
N HIS A 138 -1.34 -4.96 17.05
CA HIS A 138 -1.97 -3.72 16.62
C HIS A 138 -1.08 -3.04 15.58
N VAL A 139 -1.65 -2.68 14.44
CA VAL A 139 -0.93 -1.93 13.40
C VAL A 139 -1.39 -0.49 13.45
N ILE A 140 -0.47 0.41 13.71
CA ILE A 140 -0.75 1.84 13.89
C ILE A 140 0.14 2.68 12.96
N THR A 141 -0.28 3.93 12.72
CA THR A 141 0.55 4.89 11.98
C THR A 141 1.35 5.75 12.94
N GLY A 142 2.65 5.90 12.68
CA GLY A 142 3.52 6.85 13.39
C GLY A 142 3.40 8.29 12.88
N HIS A 143 2.53 8.53 11.89
CA HIS A 143 2.31 9.85 11.32
C HIS A 143 0.85 10.28 11.53
N THR A 144 0.66 11.29 12.39
CA THR A 144 -0.64 11.93 12.61
C THR A 144 -0.62 13.35 12.04
N LYS A 145 -1.72 13.80 11.47
CA LYS A 145 -1.86 15.20 11.06
C LYS A 145 -2.02 16.08 12.31
N LYS A 146 -1.54 17.34 12.21
CA LYS A 146 -1.79 18.33 13.26
C LYS A 146 -3.30 18.43 13.54
N GLY A 147 -3.70 18.22 14.80
CA GLY A 147 -5.08 18.29 15.26
C GLY A 147 -5.86 16.98 15.25
N GLU A 148 -5.28 15.86 14.77
CA GLU A 148 -5.87 14.53 14.95
C GLU A 148 -5.43 13.94 16.30
N ALA A 149 -6.31 13.09 16.88
CA ALA A 149 -5.96 12.34 18.08
C ALA A 149 -4.67 11.54 17.87
N ASP A 150 -3.73 11.66 18.79
CA ASP A 150 -2.46 10.95 18.70
C ASP A 150 -2.70 9.43 18.84
N ALA A 151 -2.65 8.71 17.71
CA ALA A 151 -2.80 7.26 17.68
C ALA A 151 -1.79 6.53 18.59
N LEU A 152 -0.69 7.19 18.93
CA LEU A 152 0.37 6.68 19.80
C LEU A 152 0.15 6.99 21.28
N ALA A 153 -0.79 7.89 21.64
CA ALA A 153 -0.98 8.37 23.01
C ALA A 153 -1.26 7.27 24.04
N ASN A 154 -1.79 6.14 23.59
CA ASN A 154 -2.17 5.02 24.45
C ASN A 154 -1.50 3.70 24.02
N ILE A 155 -0.42 3.74 23.25
CA ILE A 155 0.24 2.53 22.75
C ILE A 155 0.69 1.61 23.88
N HIS A 156 1.19 2.19 24.98
CA HIS A 156 1.64 1.47 26.17
C HIS A 156 0.52 0.80 26.99
N LYS A 157 -0.75 1.18 26.73
CA LYS A 157 -1.91 0.58 27.39
C LYS A 157 -2.51 -0.59 26.62
N GLN A 158 -2.05 -0.83 25.39
CA GLN A 158 -2.54 -1.93 24.56
C GLN A 158 -1.76 -3.20 24.90
N GLU A 159 -2.47 -4.24 25.26
CA GLU A 159 -1.88 -5.56 25.40
C GLU A 159 -1.54 -6.11 24.00
N GLY A 160 -0.35 -6.73 23.88
CA GLY A 160 0.08 -7.33 22.64
C GLY A 160 1.24 -6.60 21.97
N THR A 161 1.53 -6.98 20.74
CA THR A 161 2.59 -6.38 19.94
C THR A 161 2.07 -5.17 19.21
N SER A 162 2.76 -4.04 19.30
CA SER A 162 2.46 -2.84 18.53
C SER A 162 3.43 -2.69 17.35
N VAL A 163 2.89 -2.63 16.14
CA VAL A 163 3.64 -2.39 14.91
C VAL A 163 3.36 -0.98 14.41
N CYS A 164 4.37 -0.12 14.46
CA CYS A 164 4.24 1.27 14.04
C CYS A 164 4.76 1.45 12.62
N LEU A 165 3.87 1.68 11.65
CA LEU A 165 4.23 2.02 10.27
C LEU A 165 4.44 3.54 10.11
N MET A 166 5.30 3.93 9.15
CA MET A 166 5.60 5.35 8.88
C MET A 166 6.15 6.12 10.08
N GLY A 167 6.78 5.42 11.04
CA GLY A 167 7.25 5.98 12.31
C GLY A 167 8.69 6.51 12.31
N LEU A 168 9.49 6.30 11.27
CA LEU A 168 10.93 6.60 11.29
C LEU A 168 11.25 8.08 11.60
N SER A 169 10.48 9.02 11.08
CA SER A 169 10.68 10.46 11.37
C SER A 169 10.34 10.84 12.82
N ASN A 170 9.61 9.99 13.52
CA ASN A 170 9.14 10.18 14.88
C ASN A 170 9.62 9.06 15.81
N LEU A 171 10.70 8.37 15.45
CA LEU A 171 11.18 7.19 16.18
C LEU A 171 11.48 7.50 17.65
N GLU A 172 12.25 8.56 17.91
CA GLU A 172 12.63 8.93 19.27
C GLU A 172 11.42 9.27 20.17
N PRO A 173 10.46 10.12 19.77
CA PRO A 173 9.23 10.31 20.53
C PRO A 173 8.40 9.04 20.73
N ILE A 174 8.42 8.10 19.77
CA ILE A 174 7.70 6.81 19.88
C ILE A 174 8.35 5.93 20.95
N MET A 175 9.69 5.89 21.00
CA MET A 175 10.45 5.05 21.93
C MET A 175 10.42 5.56 23.38
N GLN A 176 10.05 6.82 23.60
CA GLN A 176 9.93 7.43 24.93
C GLN A 176 8.56 7.25 25.56
N ARG A 177 7.62 6.62 24.88
CA ARG A 177 6.23 6.35 25.33
C ARG A 177 6.04 4.93 25.85
#